data_79b04257646349fb5df963632571f754
#
_entry.id   79b04257646349fb5df963632571f754
#
_cell.length_a   1.000
_cell.length_b   1.000
_cell.length_c   1.000
_cell.angle_alpha   90.00
_cell.angle_beta   90.00
_cell.angle_gamma   90.00
#
_symmetry.space_group_name_H-M   'P 1'
#
loop_
_entity.id
_entity.type
_entity.pdbx_description
1 polymer ?
#
loop_
_entity_poly.entity_id
_entity_poly.type
_entity_poly.pdbx_seq_one_letter_code
_entity_poly.pdbx_strand_id
1 'polypeptide(L)'
;MGLGDFFKNIFGKKNCALCGKECGMMHRSKIKNKEFLCDDCGNLCSKYIRLSELTLDEVKGHIEYMKRQNRLFEEVYSKEGNKDTYPSSLKEMGIEFCDDLGMFRIKHRNNTGRGKMNELFRYDQVASYEEYIY
;
A
#
# COMPACT_ATOMS: atom_id res chain seq x y z
N MET A 1 13.91 -36.36 4.23
CA MET A 1 13.11 -35.31 4.80
C MET A 1 11.75 -35.80 5.21
N GLY A 2 11.40 -35.58 6.45
CA GLY A 2 10.11 -36.00 6.97
C GLY A 2 9.02 -34.95 6.71
N LEU A 3 7.78 -35.39 6.95
CA LEU A 3 6.61 -34.51 6.84
C LEU A 3 6.71 -33.27 7.74
N GLY A 4 7.36 -33.40 8.90
CA GLY A 4 7.59 -32.31 9.82
C GLY A 4 8.42 -31.17 9.25
N ASP A 5 9.44 -31.47 8.43
CA ASP A 5 10.25 -30.45 7.77
C ASP A 5 9.47 -29.72 6.69
N PHE A 6 8.61 -30.42 5.99
CA PHE A 6 7.70 -29.84 5.00
C PHE A 6 6.76 -28.83 5.64
N PHE A 7 6.13 -29.19 6.76
CA PHE A 7 5.23 -28.28 7.49
C PHE A 7 5.99 -27.08 8.08
N LYS A 8 7.20 -27.28 8.59
CA LYS A 8 8.05 -26.19 9.07
C LYS A 8 8.34 -25.16 7.98
N ASN A 9 8.60 -25.63 6.75
CA ASN A 9 8.87 -24.73 5.63
C ASN A 9 7.64 -23.94 5.19
N ILE A 10 6.45 -24.50 5.28
CA ILE A 10 5.20 -23.87 4.86
C ILE A 10 4.58 -23.05 5.98
N PHE A 11 4.47 -23.62 7.18
CA PHE A 11 3.76 -23.05 8.32
C PHE A 11 4.66 -22.46 9.38
N GLY A 12 5.98 -22.68 9.27
CA GLY A 12 6.97 -22.16 10.21
C GLY A 12 7.11 -20.65 10.10
N LYS A 13 7.63 -20.04 11.15
CA LYS A 13 7.92 -18.61 11.18
C LYS A 13 9.09 -18.28 10.25
N LYS A 14 9.00 -17.12 9.61
CA LYS A 14 10.06 -16.56 8.77
C LYS A 14 10.46 -15.20 9.30
N ASN A 15 11.67 -14.80 9.02
CA ASN A 15 12.14 -13.46 9.39
C ASN A 15 11.83 -12.47 8.27
N CYS A 16 11.37 -11.29 8.66
CA CYS A 16 11.20 -10.20 7.72
C CYS A 16 12.55 -9.83 7.10
N ALA A 17 12.60 -9.78 5.77
CA ALA A 17 13.83 -9.43 5.06
C ALA A 17 14.27 -7.99 5.30
N LEU A 18 13.34 -7.12 5.70
CA LEU A 18 13.61 -5.69 5.89
C LEU A 18 14.02 -5.34 7.32
N CYS A 19 13.23 -5.78 8.31
CA CYS A 19 13.47 -5.42 9.72
C CYS A 19 13.95 -6.58 10.60
N GLY A 20 13.96 -7.79 10.08
CA GLY A 20 14.40 -8.98 10.82
C GLY A 20 13.39 -9.56 11.79
N LYS A 21 12.22 -8.95 11.94
CA LYS A 21 11.18 -9.42 12.85
C LYS A 21 10.66 -10.79 12.40
N GLU A 22 10.49 -11.69 13.36
CA GLU A 22 9.88 -13.00 13.09
C GLU A 22 8.39 -12.85 12.81
N CYS A 23 7.90 -13.50 11.76
CA CYS A 23 6.50 -13.41 11.36
C CYS A 23 5.95 -14.78 10.97
N GLY A 24 4.72 -15.04 11.41
CA GLY A 24 4.00 -16.27 11.10
C GLY A 24 3.38 -16.24 9.72
N MET A 25 2.84 -17.38 9.29
CA MET A 25 2.27 -17.58 7.96
C MET A 25 1.16 -16.57 7.63
N MET A 26 0.31 -16.23 8.59
CA MET A 26 -0.81 -15.30 8.41
C MET A 26 -0.41 -13.83 8.54
N HIS A 27 0.83 -13.55 8.94
CA HIS A 27 1.32 -12.21 9.27
C HIS A 27 2.55 -11.85 8.47
N ARG A 28 2.61 -12.30 7.22
CA ARG A 28 3.73 -11.99 6.33
C ARG A 28 3.26 -11.89 4.88
N SER A 29 4.00 -11.14 4.09
CA SER A 29 3.79 -11.00 2.65
C SER A 29 5.02 -11.50 1.91
N LYS A 30 4.83 -12.32 0.89
CA LYS A 30 5.92 -12.81 0.06
C LYS A 30 6.34 -11.76 -0.96
N ILE A 31 7.65 -11.59 -1.12
CA ILE A 31 8.26 -10.80 -2.19
C ILE A 31 9.12 -11.71 -3.06
N LYS A 32 9.81 -11.16 -4.06
CA LYS A 32 10.70 -11.94 -4.93
C LYS A 32 11.81 -12.62 -4.14
N ASN A 33 12.42 -13.63 -4.74
CA ASN A 33 13.57 -14.40 -4.20
C ASN A 33 13.25 -15.16 -2.91
N LYS A 34 11.99 -15.59 -2.76
CA LYS A 34 11.52 -16.36 -1.61
C LYS A 34 11.74 -15.63 -0.27
N GLU A 35 11.76 -14.30 -0.30
CA GLU A 35 11.86 -13.47 0.89
C GLU A 35 10.46 -13.03 1.33
N PHE A 36 10.36 -12.57 2.59
CA PHE A 36 9.09 -12.18 3.21
C PHE A 36 9.22 -10.85 3.93
N LEU A 37 8.11 -10.12 4.00
CA LEU A 37 7.96 -8.94 4.84
C LEU A 37 6.96 -9.23 5.95
N CYS A 38 7.21 -8.71 7.14
CA CYS A 38 6.20 -8.72 8.21
C CYS A 38 5.05 -7.77 7.88
N ASP A 39 3.95 -7.87 8.63
CA ASP A 39 2.80 -6.99 8.44
C ASP A 39 3.14 -5.51 8.61
N ASP A 40 4.01 -5.18 9.58
CA ASP A 40 4.40 -3.78 9.80
C ASP A 40 5.12 -3.20 8.59
N CYS A 41 6.07 -3.94 8.02
CA CYS A 41 6.79 -3.48 6.82
C CYS A 41 5.89 -3.49 5.59
N GLY A 42 5.02 -4.50 5.46
CA GLY A 42 4.05 -4.57 4.38
C GLY A 42 3.07 -3.41 4.39
N ASN A 43 2.69 -2.92 5.57
CA ASN A 43 1.79 -1.78 5.72
C ASN A 43 2.43 -0.44 5.34
N LEU A 44 3.75 -0.38 5.21
CA LEU A 44 4.45 0.79 4.70
C LEU A 44 4.38 0.89 3.18
N CYS A 45 3.95 -0.17 2.51
CA CYS A 45 3.85 -0.23 1.05
C CYS A 45 2.45 0.15 0.58
N SER A 46 2.36 0.61 -0.67
CA SER A 46 1.09 0.90 -1.31
C SER A 46 0.20 -0.33 -1.38
N LYS A 47 -1.09 -0.16 -1.16
CA LYS A 47 -2.08 -1.23 -1.34
C LYS A 47 -2.36 -1.54 -2.82
N TYR A 48 -1.85 -0.73 -3.74
CA TYR A 48 -2.13 -0.83 -5.17
C TYR A 48 -1.03 -1.54 -5.95
N ILE A 49 0.03 -2.01 -5.27
CA ILE A 49 1.12 -2.75 -5.89
C ILE A 49 1.12 -4.21 -5.42
N ARG A 50 1.73 -5.07 -6.24
CA ARG A 50 1.91 -6.48 -5.88
C ARG A 50 3.32 -6.68 -5.31
N LEU A 51 3.41 -6.92 -4.02
CA LEU A 51 4.69 -7.14 -3.34
C LEU A 51 5.41 -8.37 -3.88
N SER A 52 4.68 -9.39 -4.30
CA SER A 52 5.27 -10.62 -4.83
C SER A 52 6.11 -10.41 -6.08
N GLU A 53 5.96 -9.28 -6.76
CA GLU A 53 6.70 -8.92 -7.97
C GLU A 53 7.93 -8.05 -7.69
N LEU A 54 8.16 -7.67 -6.43
CA LEU A 54 9.24 -6.76 -6.04
C LEU A 54 10.38 -7.48 -5.35
N THR A 55 11.62 -7.07 -5.66
CA THR A 55 12.81 -7.44 -4.90
C THR A 55 12.87 -6.63 -3.61
N LEU A 56 13.73 -7.04 -2.67
CA LEU A 56 13.91 -6.31 -1.43
C LEU A 56 14.38 -4.87 -1.68
N ASP A 57 15.30 -4.66 -2.63
CA ASP A 57 15.78 -3.32 -2.97
C ASP A 57 14.67 -2.44 -3.55
N GLU A 58 13.82 -3.02 -4.39
CA GLU A 58 12.66 -2.31 -4.92
C GLU A 58 11.67 -1.95 -3.82
N VAL A 59 11.46 -2.85 -2.85
CA VAL A 59 10.62 -2.59 -1.68
C VAL A 59 11.17 -1.42 -0.87
N LYS A 60 12.47 -1.39 -0.62
CA LYS A 60 13.11 -0.30 0.12
C LYS A 60 12.88 1.06 -0.55
N GLY A 61 13.09 1.13 -1.85
CA GLY A 61 12.84 2.35 -2.64
C GLY A 61 11.38 2.76 -2.61
N HIS A 62 10.48 1.80 -2.71
CA HIS A 62 9.05 2.05 -2.65
C HIS A 62 8.61 2.58 -1.29
N ILE A 63 9.15 2.05 -0.19
CA ILE A 63 8.83 2.53 1.15
C ILE A 63 9.28 3.98 1.32
N GLU A 64 10.46 4.36 0.82
CA GLU A 64 10.91 5.75 0.86
C GLU A 64 9.97 6.66 0.06
N TYR A 65 9.51 6.21 -1.09
CA TYR A 65 8.49 6.92 -1.87
C TYR A 65 7.21 7.11 -1.05
N MET A 66 6.72 6.06 -0.40
CA MET A 66 5.50 6.14 0.40
C MET A 66 5.64 7.07 1.61
N LYS A 67 6.80 7.09 2.24
CA LYS A 67 7.07 8.04 3.33
C LYS A 67 7.02 9.49 2.84
N ARG A 68 7.56 9.77 1.67
CA ARG A 68 7.47 11.11 1.06
C ARG A 68 6.02 11.48 0.73
N GLN A 69 5.25 10.53 0.21
CA GLN A 69 3.83 10.73 -0.08
C GLN A 69 3.02 11.02 1.17
N ASN A 70 3.27 10.28 2.23
CA ASN A 70 2.58 10.49 3.50
C ASN A 70 2.90 11.85 4.11
N ARG A 71 4.16 12.30 4.03
CA ARG A 71 4.54 13.66 4.48
C ARG A 71 3.84 14.73 3.66
N LEU A 72 3.79 14.57 2.34
CA LEU A 72 3.08 15.50 1.47
C LEU A 72 1.60 15.57 1.83
N PHE A 73 0.99 14.45 2.14
CA PHE A 73 -0.39 14.41 2.60
C PHE A 73 -0.56 15.20 3.91
N GLU A 74 0.26 14.93 4.90
CA GLU A 74 0.13 15.54 6.22
C GLU A 74 0.46 17.05 6.22
N GLU A 75 1.50 17.45 5.50
CA GLU A 75 2.02 18.82 5.54
C GLU A 75 1.33 19.76 4.55
N VAL A 76 0.84 19.26 3.44
CA VAL A 76 0.28 20.09 2.37
C VAL A 76 -1.16 19.72 2.05
N TYR A 77 -1.40 18.51 1.58
CA TYR A 77 -2.70 18.11 1.03
C TYR A 77 -3.82 18.15 2.07
N SER A 78 -3.57 17.67 3.28
CA SER A 78 -4.60 17.64 4.34
C SER A 78 -5.04 19.04 4.77
N LYS A 79 -4.21 20.04 4.53
CA LYS A 79 -4.47 21.44 4.94
C LYS A 79 -5.27 22.22 3.90
N GLU A 80 -5.44 21.67 2.69
CA GLU A 80 -6.25 22.33 1.66
C GLU A 80 -7.73 22.18 1.97
N GLY A 81 -8.46 23.30 1.90
CA GLY A 81 -9.88 23.35 2.17
C GLY A 81 -10.77 22.97 0.97
N ASN A 82 -10.29 23.20 -0.25
CA ASN A 82 -11.05 23.01 -1.48
C ASN A 82 -10.82 21.62 -2.05
N LYS A 83 -11.57 20.65 -1.52
CA LYS A 83 -11.51 19.26 -1.98
C LYS A 83 -12.92 18.75 -2.24
N ASP A 84 -13.07 18.05 -3.36
CA ASP A 84 -14.33 17.41 -3.75
C ASP A 84 -14.18 15.89 -3.74
N THR A 85 -15.22 15.21 -3.30
CA THR A 85 -15.23 13.74 -3.27
C THR A 85 -16.30 13.22 -4.21
N TYR A 86 -15.95 12.23 -5.05
CA TYR A 86 -16.89 11.56 -5.93
C TYR A 86 -16.78 10.03 -5.75
N PRO A 87 -17.91 9.34 -5.54
CA PRO A 87 -19.22 9.91 -5.26
C PRO A 87 -19.27 10.65 -3.92
N SER A 88 -20.12 11.68 -3.82
CA SER A 88 -20.22 12.51 -2.61
C SER A 88 -20.63 11.71 -1.38
N SER A 89 -21.43 10.66 -1.56
CA SER A 89 -21.71 9.67 -0.52
C SER A 89 -20.77 8.48 -0.71
N LEU A 90 -19.72 8.44 0.10
CA LEU A 90 -18.74 7.36 0.04
C LEU A 90 -19.35 6.06 0.55
N LYS A 91 -19.53 5.06 -0.31
CA LYS A 91 -20.00 3.72 0.07
C LYS A 91 -18.82 2.86 0.49
N GLU A 92 -18.00 2.40 -0.45
CA GLU A 92 -16.82 1.60 -0.17
C GLU A 92 -15.55 2.32 -0.60
N MET A 93 -15.57 2.92 -1.77
CA MET A 93 -14.44 3.61 -2.35
C MET A 93 -14.90 4.86 -3.08
N GLY A 94 -14.14 5.91 -3.01
CA GLY A 94 -14.37 7.16 -3.72
C GLY A 94 -13.06 7.84 -4.05
N ILE A 95 -13.15 8.90 -4.84
CA ILE A 95 -11.98 9.70 -5.21
C ILE A 95 -12.16 11.10 -4.65
N GLU A 96 -11.16 11.58 -3.92
CA GLU A 96 -11.11 12.95 -3.43
C GLU A 96 -10.15 13.75 -4.31
N PHE A 97 -10.62 14.86 -4.83
CA PHE A 97 -9.88 15.73 -5.74
C PHE A 97 -9.50 17.04 -5.06
N CYS A 98 -8.30 17.52 -5.34
CA CYS A 98 -7.84 18.85 -4.96
C CYS A 98 -7.32 19.56 -6.22
N ASP A 99 -8.16 20.37 -6.85
CA ASP A 99 -7.79 21.06 -8.09
C ASP A 99 -6.68 22.08 -7.88
N ASP A 100 -6.67 22.73 -6.73
CA ASP A 100 -5.63 23.75 -6.41
C ASP A 100 -4.23 23.15 -6.41
N LEU A 101 -4.10 21.90 -6.02
CA LEU A 101 -2.80 21.18 -6.03
C LEU A 101 -2.62 20.29 -7.24
N GLY A 102 -3.67 20.04 -8.03
CA GLY A 102 -3.64 19.10 -9.14
C GLY A 102 -3.41 17.67 -8.69
N MET A 103 -3.95 17.31 -7.55
CA MET A 103 -3.75 16.01 -6.90
C MET A 103 -5.08 15.38 -6.49
N PHE A 104 -5.05 14.06 -6.38
CA PHE A 104 -6.19 13.30 -5.88
C PHE A 104 -5.71 12.11 -5.04
N ARG A 105 -6.64 11.55 -4.26
CA ARG A 105 -6.41 10.28 -3.57
C ARG A 105 -7.64 9.40 -3.66
N ILE A 106 -7.43 8.11 -3.48
CA ILE A 106 -8.52 7.16 -3.41
C ILE A 106 -8.89 6.97 -1.94
N LYS A 107 -10.14 7.25 -1.59
CA LYS A 107 -10.66 7.10 -0.23
C LYS A 107 -11.37 5.76 -0.10
N HIS A 108 -11.12 5.08 1.00
CA HIS A 108 -11.82 3.86 1.34
C HIS A 108 -12.64 4.09 2.61
N ARG A 109 -13.87 3.58 2.62
CA ARG A 109 -14.75 3.68 3.79
C ARG A 109 -14.14 2.99 5.00
N ASN A 110 -13.60 1.79 4.78
CA ASN A 110 -12.93 1.01 5.80
C ASN A 110 -11.47 0.84 5.40
N ASN A 111 -10.57 1.23 6.28
CA ASN A 111 -9.15 1.07 6.04
C ASN A 111 -8.72 -0.36 6.37
N THR A 112 -9.21 -1.32 5.60
CA THR A 112 -8.92 -2.73 5.75
C THR A 112 -7.80 -3.17 4.81
N GLY A 113 -7.15 -4.28 5.16
CA GLY A 113 -6.07 -4.84 4.37
C GLY A 113 -4.74 -4.13 4.57
N ARG A 114 -3.83 -4.40 3.66
CA ARG A 114 -2.49 -3.85 3.68
C ARG A 114 -2.48 -2.37 3.26
N GLY A 115 -1.48 -1.64 3.72
CA GLY A 115 -1.23 -0.26 3.32
C GLY A 115 -1.98 0.74 4.18
N LYS A 116 -1.28 1.30 5.16
CA LYS A 116 -1.84 2.26 6.11
C LYS A 116 -1.40 3.70 5.83
N MET A 117 -0.46 3.88 4.90
CA MET A 117 0.05 5.21 4.56
C MET A 117 -0.81 5.85 3.48
N ASN A 118 -0.89 7.17 3.51
CA ASN A 118 -1.62 7.95 2.52
C ASN A 118 -0.82 8.07 1.24
N GLU A 119 -1.45 7.76 0.12
CA GLU A 119 -0.83 7.88 -1.20
C GLU A 119 -1.60 8.90 -2.03
N LEU A 120 -0.85 9.84 -2.63
CA LEU A 120 -1.39 10.89 -3.48
C LEU A 120 -0.95 10.67 -4.92
N PHE A 121 -1.84 11.04 -5.84
CA PHE A 121 -1.57 10.96 -7.28
C PHE A 121 -1.74 12.34 -7.88
N ARG A 122 -0.90 12.69 -8.84
CA ARG A 122 -1.06 13.93 -9.60
C ARG A 122 -1.95 13.69 -10.82
N TYR A 123 -2.68 14.71 -11.22
CA TYR A 123 -3.55 14.64 -12.40
C TYR A 123 -2.77 14.27 -13.65
N ASP A 124 -1.53 14.76 -13.79
CA ASP A 124 -0.67 14.49 -14.94
C ASP A 124 -0.13 13.05 -15.00
N GLN A 125 -0.31 12.26 -13.94
CA GLN A 125 0.06 10.84 -13.93
C GLN A 125 -1.03 9.95 -14.51
N VAL A 126 -2.23 10.48 -14.73
CA VAL A 126 -3.34 9.70 -15.28
C VAL A 126 -3.22 9.63 -16.79
N ALA A 127 -2.96 8.42 -17.32
CA ALA A 127 -2.84 8.20 -18.76
C ALA A 127 -4.22 8.14 -19.44
N SER A 128 -5.20 7.55 -18.78
CA SER A 128 -6.58 7.45 -19.28
C SER A 128 -7.52 7.10 -18.15
N TYR A 129 -8.81 7.40 -18.35
CA TYR A 129 -9.84 6.94 -17.43
C TYR A 129 -11.10 6.59 -18.22
N GLU A 130 -11.89 5.71 -17.65
CA GLU A 130 -13.22 5.37 -18.19
C GLU A 130 -14.21 5.41 -17.04
N GLU A 131 -15.39 5.93 -17.31
CA GLU A 131 -16.50 5.93 -16.35
C GLU A 131 -17.48 4.85 -16.73
N TYR A 132 -17.76 3.94 -15.79
CA TYR A 132 -18.74 2.88 -15.98
C TYR A 132 -19.98 3.22 -15.19
N ILE A 133 -21.11 3.25 -15.88
CA ILE A 133 -22.43 3.45 -15.28
C ILE A 133 -23.12 2.09 -15.24
N TYR A 134 -23.42 1.63 -14.06
CA TYR A 134 -24.11 0.37 -13.82
C TYR A 134 -25.60 0.60 -13.56
#